data_95af25fabcbea26b2ee3d2379a39f4e8
#
_entry.id   95af25fabcbea26b2ee3d2379a39f4e8
#
_cell.length_a   1.000
_cell.length_b   1.000
_cell.length_c   1.000
_cell.angle_alpha   90.00
_cell.angle_beta   90.00
_cell.angle_gamma   90.00
#
_symmetry.space_group_name_H-M   'P 1'
#
loop_
_entity.id
_entity.type
_entity.pdbx_description
1 polymer ?
#
loop_
_entity_poly.entity_id
_entity_poly.type
_entity_poly.pdbx_seq_one_letter_code
_entity_poly.pdbx_strand_id
1 'polypeptide(L)'
;MITIHFIMKQVVTIFLLLIAFADASAQGVIQLSNINSGGLVTLNGKPVGIAWRVSFALPDGTLLGSPGSVSGAGFFASGPRIIDGIIGKVDLSVAAWNSNDPFLKGVSDPFSVILGNMDKPASLPTNFSGVHIAIPEPGTPGLAVLGILAGVFYFFYRSNTKIYHANRSSIPFLCP
;
A
#
# COMPACT_ATOMS: atom_id res chain seq x y z
N MET A 1 14.37 3.73 64.73
CA MET A 1 14.79 3.00 63.50
C MET A 1 13.64 2.70 62.54
N ILE A 2 12.38 2.58 63.03
CA ILE A 2 11.17 2.24 62.23
C ILE A 2 10.76 3.37 61.27
N THR A 3 10.93 4.64 61.65
CA THR A 3 10.46 5.82 60.86
C THR A 3 11.21 6.01 59.53
N ILE A 4 12.52 5.75 59.50
CA ILE A 4 13.35 5.89 58.32
C ILE A 4 12.97 4.84 57.24
N HIS A 5 12.64 3.63 57.65
CA HIS A 5 12.24 2.57 56.75
C HIS A 5 10.88 2.83 56.09
N PHE A 6 9.97 3.48 56.82
CA PHE A 6 8.66 3.87 56.29
C PHE A 6 8.78 5.00 55.23
N ILE A 7 9.59 6.02 55.52
CA ILE A 7 9.83 7.14 54.61
C ILE A 7 10.50 6.64 53.32
N MET A 8 11.49 5.76 53.41
CA MET A 8 12.18 5.20 52.28
C MET A 8 11.25 4.40 51.35
N LYS A 9 10.33 3.59 51.94
CA LYS A 9 9.32 2.89 51.14
C LYS A 9 8.39 3.83 50.38
N GLN A 10 7.92 4.90 51.03
CA GLN A 10 7.05 5.86 50.37
C GLN A 10 7.76 6.61 49.23
N VAL A 11 9.03 7.01 49.42
CA VAL A 11 9.82 7.67 48.38
C VAL A 11 10.03 6.75 47.17
N VAL A 12 10.35 5.48 47.40
CA VAL A 12 10.51 4.49 46.31
C VAL A 12 9.20 4.25 45.58
N THR A 13 8.06 4.17 46.31
CA THR A 13 6.74 3.99 45.68
C THR A 13 6.35 5.19 44.82
N ILE A 14 6.57 6.41 45.29
CA ILE A 14 6.29 7.64 44.54
C ILE A 14 7.20 7.72 43.29
N PHE A 15 8.48 7.35 43.41
CA PHE A 15 9.42 7.35 42.30
C PHE A 15 9.04 6.30 41.23
N LEU A 16 8.61 5.11 41.61
CA LEU A 16 8.08 4.09 40.72
C LEU A 16 6.78 4.52 40.04
N LEU A 17 5.89 5.22 40.77
CA LEU A 17 4.68 5.78 40.17
C LEU A 17 5.01 6.87 39.13
N LEU A 18 5.95 7.75 39.40
CA LEU A 18 6.38 8.79 38.49
C LEU A 18 6.99 8.23 37.19
N ILE A 19 7.75 7.13 37.28
CA ILE A 19 8.30 6.44 36.12
C ILE A 19 7.18 5.79 35.30
N ALA A 20 6.17 5.20 35.94
CA ALA A 20 5.05 4.55 35.23
C ALA A 20 4.16 5.54 34.45
N PHE A 21 4.15 6.83 34.83
CA PHE A 21 3.42 7.86 34.09
C PHE A 21 4.25 8.54 32.98
N ALA A 22 5.56 8.31 32.91
CA ALA A 22 6.41 8.95 31.91
C ALA A 22 6.22 8.39 30.49
N ASP A 23 5.75 7.16 30.36
CA ASP A 23 5.56 6.50 29.06
C ASP A 23 4.19 6.83 28.39
N ALA A 24 3.30 7.54 29.08
CA ALA A 24 1.92 7.73 28.64
C ALA A 24 1.69 8.82 27.58
N SER A 25 2.72 9.56 27.15
CA SER A 25 2.51 10.77 26.33
C SER A 25 3.31 10.88 25.03
N ALA A 26 4.02 9.84 24.62
CA ALA A 26 4.80 9.87 23.37
C ALA A 26 3.91 9.52 22.16
N GLN A 27 2.89 10.32 21.89
CA GLN A 27 2.01 10.12 20.73
C GLN A 27 2.07 11.32 19.81
N GLY A 28 2.56 11.11 18.60
CA GLY A 28 2.47 12.08 17.54
C GLY A 28 1.16 11.93 16.76
N VAL A 29 0.60 13.03 16.27
CA VAL A 29 -0.65 13.02 15.52
C VAL A 29 -0.48 13.72 14.19
N ILE A 30 -0.99 13.08 13.12
CA ILE A 30 -1.00 13.62 11.77
C ILE A 30 -2.36 13.42 11.12
N GLN A 31 -2.81 14.39 10.35
CA GLN A 31 -4.05 14.36 9.60
C GLN A 31 -3.89 13.54 8.30
N LEU A 32 -4.61 12.44 8.16
CA LEU A 32 -4.66 11.67 6.92
C LEU A 32 -5.66 12.32 5.95
N SER A 33 -5.18 13.37 5.26
CA SER A 33 -5.97 14.16 4.31
C SER A 33 -5.06 14.83 3.29
N ASN A 34 -5.40 14.74 2.01
CA ASN A 34 -4.70 15.41 0.91
C ASN A 34 -5.45 16.63 0.35
N ILE A 35 -6.53 17.07 0.97
CA ILE A 35 -7.38 18.17 0.47
C ILE A 35 -6.57 19.47 0.29
N ASN A 36 -5.66 19.77 1.22
CA ASN A 36 -4.87 20.99 1.21
C ASN A 36 -3.50 20.84 0.55
N SER A 37 -3.07 19.61 0.21
CA SER A 37 -1.76 19.35 -0.38
C SER A 37 -1.80 19.22 -1.90
N GLY A 38 -2.99 18.95 -2.48
CA GLY A 38 -3.19 18.82 -3.92
C GLY A 38 -2.71 17.50 -4.56
N GLY A 39 -1.94 16.69 -3.85
CA GLY A 39 -1.47 15.39 -4.35
C GLY A 39 -2.58 14.34 -4.33
N LEU A 40 -2.90 13.76 -5.49
CA LEU A 40 -3.97 12.78 -5.65
C LEU A 40 -3.46 11.34 -5.62
N VAL A 41 -4.34 10.38 -5.30
CA VAL A 41 -4.09 8.96 -5.59
C VAL A 41 -4.54 8.68 -7.03
N THR A 42 -3.61 8.22 -7.87
CA THR A 42 -3.89 7.97 -9.29
C THR A 42 -3.45 6.57 -9.71
N LEU A 43 -4.18 5.98 -10.65
CA LEU A 43 -3.84 4.75 -11.36
C LEU A 43 -3.69 5.06 -12.85
N ASN A 44 -2.51 4.86 -13.42
CA ASN A 44 -2.19 5.21 -14.80
C ASN A 44 -2.56 6.68 -15.12
N GLY A 45 -2.26 7.60 -14.21
CA GLY A 45 -2.55 9.04 -14.33
C GLY A 45 -4.02 9.43 -14.13
N LYS A 46 -4.93 8.49 -13.90
CA LYS A 46 -6.35 8.77 -13.64
C LYS A 46 -6.64 8.70 -12.14
N PRO A 47 -7.36 9.68 -11.56
CA PRO A 47 -7.76 9.65 -10.15
C PRO A 47 -8.58 8.41 -9.81
N VAL A 48 -8.29 7.80 -8.65
CA VAL A 48 -8.97 6.59 -8.19
C VAL A 48 -10.23 6.90 -7.37
N GLY A 49 -11.10 5.89 -7.20
CA GLY A 49 -12.37 6.01 -6.48
C GLY A 49 -12.38 5.32 -5.11
N ILE A 50 -13.60 5.09 -4.60
CA ILE A 50 -13.90 4.64 -3.22
C ILE A 50 -13.40 3.23 -2.86
N ALA A 51 -13.04 2.40 -3.84
CA ALA A 51 -12.48 1.07 -3.59
C ALA A 51 -11.04 1.11 -3.05
N TRP A 52 -10.44 2.31 -2.97
CA TRP A 52 -9.06 2.47 -2.55
C TRP A 52 -8.95 2.83 -1.08
N ARG A 53 -7.89 2.33 -0.46
CA ARG A 53 -7.50 2.61 0.92
C ARG A 53 -6.16 3.31 0.94
N VAL A 54 -5.96 4.12 1.96
CA VAL A 54 -4.71 4.85 2.19
C VAL A 54 -4.29 4.73 3.65
N SER A 55 -2.99 4.71 3.91
CA SER A 55 -2.42 4.81 5.25
C SER A 55 -1.06 5.48 5.19
N PHE A 56 -0.58 5.99 6.32
CA PHE A 56 0.82 6.35 6.42
C PHE A 56 1.69 5.10 6.48
N ALA A 57 2.90 5.22 5.96
CA ALA A 57 3.92 4.18 6.03
C ALA A 57 5.25 4.76 6.46
N LEU A 58 6.01 4.01 7.24
CA LEU A 58 7.42 4.27 7.52
C LEU A 58 8.28 3.89 6.30
N PRO A 59 9.54 4.34 6.24
CA PRO A 59 10.46 3.99 5.15
C PRO A 59 10.70 2.49 4.98
N ASP A 60 10.51 1.69 6.02
CA ASP A 60 10.58 0.22 5.98
C ASP A 60 9.31 -0.46 5.43
N GLY A 61 8.27 0.33 5.09
CA GLY A 61 6.99 -0.14 4.60
C GLY A 61 5.97 -0.49 5.68
N THR A 62 6.30 -0.32 6.97
CA THR A 62 5.36 -0.54 8.08
C THR A 62 4.23 0.47 8.00
N LEU A 63 2.98 -0.01 7.93
CA LEU A 63 1.80 0.84 7.91
C LEU A 63 1.49 1.38 9.31
N LEU A 64 1.12 2.66 9.38
CA LEU A 64 0.84 3.37 10.63
C LEU A 64 -0.64 3.72 10.75
N GLY A 65 -1.20 3.35 11.87
CA GLY A 65 -2.60 3.63 12.21
C GLY A 65 -3.61 2.86 11.35
N SER A 66 -4.89 3.14 11.54
CA SER A 66 -5.97 2.52 10.76
C SER A 66 -6.05 3.12 9.35
N PRO A 67 -6.28 2.30 8.31
CA PRO A 67 -6.45 2.81 6.96
C PRO A 67 -7.63 3.77 6.82
N GLY A 68 -7.46 4.75 5.95
CA GLY A 68 -8.52 5.63 5.48
C GLY A 68 -9.07 5.20 4.13
N SER A 69 -10.23 5.77 3.75
CA SER A 69 -10.83 5.56 2.43
C SER A 69 -10.54 6.74 1.52
N VAL A 70 -10.36 6.46 0.23
CA VAL A 70 -10.43 7.50 -0.82
C VAL A 70 -11.89 7.84 -1.03
N SER A 71 -12.25 9.12 -0.93
CA SER A 71 -13.64 9.59 -1.07
C SER A 71 -14.10 9.72 -2.53
N GLY A 72 -13.18 9.78 -3.47
CA GLY A 72 -13.40 9.91 -4.90
C GLY A 72 -12.42 10.90 -5.53
N ALA A 73 -12.26 10.84 -6.85
CA ALA A 73 -11.33 11.68 -7.60
C ALA A 73 -9.90 11.73 -7.01
N GLY A 74 -9.44 10.63 -6.36
CA GLY A 74 -8.13 10.54 -5.75
C GLY A 74 -7.95 11.28 -4.42
N PHE A 75 -9.01 11.91 -3.89
CA PHE A 75 -8.96 12.60 -2.59
C PHE A 75 -9.23 11.67 -1.42
N PHE A 76 -8.58 11.92 -0.31
CA PHE A 76 -8.85 11.26 0.96
C PHE A 76 -8.86 12.28 2.11
N ALA A 77 -9.76 12.06 3.07
CA ALA A 77 -9.93 12.87 4.26
C ALA A 77 -10.46 11.98 5.40
N SER A 78 -9.55 11.22 6.00
CA SER A 78 -9.93 10.16 6.96
C SER A 78 -9.65 10.53 8.42
N GLY A 79 -9.39 11.80 8.69
CA GLY A 79 -9.18 12.33 10.04
C GLY A 79 -7.77 12.10 10.60
N PRO A 80 -7.55 12.48 11.87
CA PRO A 80 -6.25 12.36 12.52
C PRO A 80 -5.87 10.88 12.74
N ARG A 81 -4.58 10.62 12.68
CA ARG A 81 -3.95 9.32 12.98
C ARG A 81 -2.95 9.50 14.08
N ILE A 82 -3.08 8.69 15.11
CA ILE A 82 -2.13 8.62 16.21
C ILE A 82 -1.00 7.71 15.74
N ILE A 83 0.24 8.15 15.97
CA ILE A 83 1.45 7.40 15.71
C ILE A 83 2.10 7.11 17.07
N ASP A 84 1.91 5.89 17.54
CA ASP A 84 2.40 5.49 18.85
C ASP A 84 3.92 5.39 18.87
N GLY A 85 4.53 5.86 19.96
CA GLY A 85 5.96 5.78 20.19
C GLY A 85 6.81 6.76 19.36
N ILE A 86 6.20 7.60 18.52
CA ILE A 86 6.92 8.58 17.68
C ILE A 86 6.43 9.99 17.99
N ILE A 87 7.37 10.88 18.31
CA ILE A 87 7.14 12.31 18.51
C ILE A 87 8.16 13.12 17.71
N GLY A 88 7.83 14.36 17.39
CA GLY A 88 8.74 15.26 16.68
C GLY A 88 8.82 14.99 15.19
N LYS A 89 10.01 15.12 14.62
CA LYS A 89 10.22 14.97 13.17
C LYS A 89 10.31 13.51 12.78
N VAL A 90 9.55 13.13 11.75
CA VAL A 90 9.54 11.76 11.20
C VAL A 90 9.47 11.83 9.67
N ASP A 91 10.08 10.86 9.01
CA ASP A 91 9.93 10.64 7.56
C ASP A 91 8.83 9.63 7.33
N LEU A 92 7.84 10.02 6.54
CA LEU A 92 6.66 9.22 6.23
C LEU A 92 6.43 9.17 4.72
N SER A 93 5.69 8.16 4.29
CA SER A 93 5.09 8.06 2.97
C SER A 93 3.60 7.80 3.11
N VAL A 94 2.83 7.99 2.04
CA VAL A 94 1.44 7.55 1.96
C VAL A 94 1.39 6.30 1.09
N ALA A 95 0.96 5.18 1.66
CA ALA A 95 0.65 3.96 0.93
C ALA A 95 -0.81 3.97 0.49
N ALA A 96 -1.08 3.53 -0.74
CA ALA A 96 -2.42 3.36 -1.27
C ALA A 96 -2.57 1.97 -1.91
N TRP A 97 -3.73 1.34 -1.73
CA TRP A 97 -4.04 0.04 -2.33
C TRP A 97 -5.53 -0.10 -2.63
N ASN A 98 -5.83 -0.95 -3.60
CA ASN A 98 -7.21 -1.29 -3.94
C ASN A 98 -7.69 -2.42 -3.02
N SER A 99 -8.86 -2.25 -2.36
CA SER A 99 -9.43 -3.29 -1.49
C SER A 99 -9.93 -4.52 -2.25
N ASN A 100 -10.23 -4.39 -3.54
CA ASN A 100 -10.73 -5.50 -4.37
C ASN A 100 -9.59 -6.21 -5.12
N ASP A 101 -8.44 -5.57 -5.26
CA ASP A 101 -7.25 -6.13 -5.94
C ASP A 101 -5.98 -5.74 -5.18
N PRO A 102 -5.45 -6.60 -4.29
CA PRO A 102 -4.29 -6.29 -3.47
C PRO A 102 -2.98 -6.14 -4.25
N PHE A 103 -2.94 -6.54 -5.53
CA PHE A 103 -1.78 -6.31 -6.40
C PHE A 103 -1.68 -4.86 -6.87
N LEU A 104 -2.82 -4.13 -6.90
CA LEU A 104 -2.86 -2.72 -7.21
C LEU A 104 -2.54 -1.91 -5.95
N LYS A 105 -1.28 -1.56 -5.79
CA LYS A 105 -0.77 -0.75 -4.67
C LYS A 105 0.38 0.13 -5.09
N GLY A 106 0.58 1.20 -4.34
CA GLY A 106 1.71 2.12 -4.53
C GLY A 106 1.98 2.91 -3.27
N VAL A 107 3.11 3.60 -3.27
CA VAL A 107 3.58 4.43 -2.16
C VAL A 107 4.04 5.76 -2.76
N SER A 108 3.76 6.86 -2.06
CA SER A 108 4.25 8.19 -2.44
C SER A 108 5.75 8.31 -2.21
N ASP A 109 6.34 9.36 -2.77
CA ASP A 109 7.64 9.81 -2.32
C ASP A 109 7.63 10.08 -0.82
N PRO A 110 8.75 9.82 -0.11
CA PRO A 110 8.86 10.11 1.31
C PRO A 110 8.87 11.62 1.57
N PHE A 111 8.27 12.06 2.66
CA PHE A 111 8.29 13.43 3.13
C PHE A 111 8.55 13.51 4.63
N SER A 112 9.25 14.56 5.06
CA SER A 112 9.48 14.82 6.48
C SER A 112 8.35 15.68 7.04
N VAL A 113 7.86 15.33 8.22
CA VAL A 113 6.84 16.09 8.94
C VAL A 113 7.15 16.14 10.43
N ILE A 114 6.83 17.26 11.08
CA ILE A 114 6.85 17.35 12.54
C ILE A 114 5.45 17.00 13.03
N LEU A 115 5.33 15.89 13.76
CA LEU A 115 4.07 15.41 14.28
C LEU A 115 3.48 16.43 15.28
N GLY A 116 2.17 16.60 15.21
CA GLY A 116 1.41 17.44 16.13
C GLY A 116 0.88 16.66 17.33
N ASN A 117 -0.15 17.21 17.94
CA ASN A 117 -0.94 16.59 19.01
C ASN A 117 -2.41 16.49 18.59
N MET A 118 -3.29 15.96 19.45
CA MET A 118 -4.72 15.78 19.14
C MET A 118 -5.43 17.10 18.85
N ASP A 119 -5.07 18.19 19.53
CA ASP A 119 -5.70 19.51 19.35
C ASP A 119 -5.22 20.18 18.05
N LYS A 120 -3.99 19.90 17.66
CA LYS A 120 -3.36 20.43 16.45
C LYS A 120 -2.56 19.34 15.73
N PRO A 121 -3.23 18.44 15.02
CA PRO A 121 -2.55 17.41 14.23
C PRO A 121 -1.71 18.04 13.12
N ALA A 122 -0.57 17.45 12.81
CA ALA A 122 0.21 17.84 11.66
C ALA A 122 -0.58 17.58 10.35
N SER A 123 -0.29 18.34 9.31
CA SER A 123 -0.88 18.15 7.97
C SER A 123 0.15 17.61 7.01
N LEU A 124 -0.31 16.99 5.92
CA LEU A 124 0.55 16.69 4.79
C LEU A 124 1.21 17.98 4.25
N PRO A 125 2.45 17.92 3.80
CA PRO A 125 3.13 19.07 3.24
C PRO A 125 2.42 19.54 1.96
N THR A 126 2.45 20.85 1.68
CA THR A 126 1.81 21.44 0.51
C THR A 126 2.39 20.98 -0.82
N ASN A 127 3.62 20.46 -0.80
CA ASN A 127 4.31 19.87 -1.96
C ASN A 127 4.13 18.34 -2.05
N PHE A 128 3.18 17.76 -1.32
CA PHE A 128 2.89 16.34 -1.43
C PHE A 128 2.46 15.99 -2.87
N SER A 129 3.23 15.16 -3.55
CA SER A 129 3.03 14.81 -4.97
C SER A 129 1.85 13.87 -5.22
N GLY A 130 1.36 13.20 -4.18
CA GLY A 130 0.33 12.16 -4.30
C GLY A 130 0.91 10.75 -4.35
N VAL A 131 0.05 9.77 -4.65
CA VAL A 131 0.44 8.37 -4.87
C VAL A 131 0.14 8.01 -6.32
N HIS A 132 1.17 7.75 -7.10
CA HIS A 132 1.06 7.40 -8.51
C HIS A 132 1.32 5.92 -8.71
N ILE A 133 0.29 5.19 -9.13
CA ILE A 133 0.35 3.75 -9.37
C ILE A 133 0.30 3.53 -10.88
N ALA A 134 1.30 2.83 -11.41
CA ALA A 134 1.35 2.41 -12.79
C ALA A 134 1.22 0.89 -12.86
N ILE A 135 0.32 0.41 -13.69
CA ILE A 135 0.30 -1.01 -14.10
C ILE A 135 1.30 -1.11 -15.24
N PRO A 136 2.38 -1.90 -15.11
CA PRO A 136 3.28 -2.13 -16.23
C PRO A 136 2.48 -2.71 -17.40
N GLU A 137 2.46 -2.01 -18.51
CA GLU A 137 1.92 -2.58 -19.75
C GLU A 137 2.76 -3.82 -20.10
N PRO A 138 2.15 -4.92 -20.57
CA PRO A 138 2.93 -6.06 -21.07
C PRO A 138 3.82 -5.52 -22.18
N GLY A 139 5.12 -5.47 -21.90
CA GLY A 139 6.09 -4.90 -22.82
C GLY A 139 6.03 -5.61 -24.17
N THR A 140 6.28 -4.87 -25.24
CA THR A 140 6.35 -5.38 -26.63
C THR A 140 7.06 -6.74 -26.76
N PRO A 141 8.15 -7.05 -26.00
CA PRO A 141 8.75 -8.37 -26.01
C PRO A 141 7.83 -9.49 -25.51
N GLY A 142 7.01 -9.21 -24.47
CA GLY A 142 6.08 -10.21 -23.93
C GLY A 142 4.96 -10.55 -24.92
N LEU A 143 4.42 -9.56 -25.62
CA LEU A 143 3.43 -9.74 -26.68
C LEU A 143 4.04 -10.46 -27.89
N ALA A 144 5.29 -10.17 -28.25
CA ALA A 144 5.99 -10.85 -29.33
C ALA A 144 6.20 -12.34 -29.00
N VAL A 145 6.60 -12.69 -27.79
CA VAL A 145 6.76 -14.09 -27.34
C VAL A 145 5.41 -14.83 -27.38
N LEU A 146 4.33 -14.22 -26.90
CA LEU A 146 2.98 -14.79 -26.98
C LEU A 146 2.53 -15.00 -28.44
N GLY A 147 2.82 -14.03 -29.32
CA GLY A 147 2.54 -14.15 -30.74
C GLY A 147 3.31 -15.29 -31.41
N ILE A 148 4.59 -15.45 -31.09
CA ILE A 148 5.43 -16.54 -31.61
C ILE A 148 4.89 -17.92 -31.10
N LEU A 149 4.58 -18.02 -29.80
CA LEU A 149 4.02 -19.25 -29.23
C LEU A 149 2.69 -19.64 -29.90
N ALA A 150 1.77 -18.68 -30.06
CA ALA A 150 0.50 -18.89 -30.74
C ALA A 150 0.71 -19.32 -32.21
N GLY A 151 1.66 -18.71 -32.92
CA GLY A 151 2.04 -19.08 -34.29
C GLY A 151 2.61 -20.52 -34.38
N VAL A 152 3.47 -20.89 -33.45
CA VAL A 152 4.03 -22.25 -33.36
C VAL A 152 2.91 -23.28 -33.08
N PHE A 153 2.04 -23.01 -32.11
CA PHE A 153 0.88 -23.89 -31.84
C PHE A 153 -0.04 -24.05 -33.06
N TYR A 154 -0.35 -22.96 -33.76
CA TYR A 154 -1.16 -22.98 -34.95
C TYR A 154 -0.51 -23.81 -36.05
N PHE A 155 0.80 -23.68 -36.25
CA PHE A 155 1.55 -24.46 -37.26
C PHE A 155 1.52 -25.95 -36.95
N PHE A 156 1.77 -26.36 -35.71
CA PHE A 156 1.69 -27.75 -35.28
C PHE A 156 0.28 -28.33 -35.40
N TYR A 157 -0.73 -27.58 -35.06
CA TYR A 157 -2.12 -28.01 -35.20
C TYR A 157 -2.47 -28.24 -36.67
N ARG A 158 -2.09 -27.35 -37.56
CA ARG A 158 -2.35 -27.46 -38.99
C ARG A 158 -1.57 -28.63 -39.66
N SER A 159 -0.35 -28.91 -39.23
CA SER A 159 0.43 -30.03 -39.80
C SER A 159 -0.16 -31.39 -39.38
N ASN A 160 -0.63 -31.53 -38.15
CA ASN A 160 -1.27 -32.76 -37.67
C ASN A 160 -2.61 -33.07 -38.37
N THR A 161 -3.40 -32.07 -38.73
CA THR A 161 -4.65 -32.30 -39.45
C THR A 161 -4.44 -32.81 -40.86
N LYS A 162 -3.34 -32.45 -41.53
CA LYS A 162 -3.01 -32.98 -42.86
C LYS A 162 -2.64 -34.47 -42.83
N ILE A 163 -2.01 -34.96 -41.78
CA ILE A 163 -1.63 -36.37 -41.63
C ILE A 163 -2.87 -37.26 -41.46
N TYR A 164 -3.90 -36.77 -40.75
CA TYR A 164 -5.15 -37.52 -40.57
C TYR A 164 -5.96 -37.66 -41.87
N HIS A 165 -5.89 -36.70 -42.79
CA HIS A 165 -6.57 -36.80 -44.08
C HIS A 165 -5.84 -37.70 -45.09
N ALA A 166 -4.52 -37.74 -45.05
CA ALA A 166 -3.74 -38.62 -45.95
C ALA A 166 -3.91 -40.12 -45.65
N ASN A 167 -4.12 -40.51 -44.38
CA ASN A 167 -4.32 -41.89 -43.97
C ASN A 167 -5.73 -42.47 -44.26
N ARG A 168 -6.72 -41.62 -44.62
CA ARG A 168 -8.09 -42.08 -44.91
C ARG A 168 -8.31 -42.49 -46.39
N SER A 169 -7.40 -42.10 -47.28
CA SER A 169 -7.54 -42.37 -48.71
C SER A 169 -6.93 -43.71 -49.19
N SER A 170 -6.34 -44.50 -48.27
CA SER A 170 -5.64 -45.76 -48.64
C SER A 170 -6.35 -47.04 -48.16
N ILE A 171 -7.66 -47.03 -47.88
CA ILE A 171 -8.42 -48.24 -47.61
C ILE A 171 -8.95 -48.76 -48.97
N PRO A 172 -8.41 -49.84 -49.58
CA PRO A 172 -9.00 -50.43 -50.79
C PRO A 172 -10.33 -51.04 -50.38
N PHE A 173 -11.40 -50.66 -51.07
CA PHE A 173 -12.69 -51.38 -51.06
C PHE A 173 -12.46 -52.75 -51.69
N LEU A 174 -12.40 -53.76 -50.86
CA LEU A 174 -12.59 -55.16 -51.30
C LEU A 174 -14.13 -55.37 -51.38
N CYS A 175 -14.68 -55.34 -52.60
CA CYS A 175 -16.01 -55.90 -52.89
C CYS A 175 -15.92 -57.43 -53.05
N PRO A 176 -16.94 -58.16 -52.55
CA PRO A 176 -17.06 -59.59 -52.73
C PRO A 176 -17.47 -60.00 -54.15
#